data_a05d4cc19a927d919533f1c34afd23ae
#
_entry.id   a05d4cc19a927d919533f1c34afd23ae
#
_cell.length_a   1.000
_cell.length_b   1.000
_cell.length_c   1.000
_cell.angle_alpha   90.00
_cell.angle_beta   90.00
_cell.angle_gamma   90.00
#
_symmetry.space_group_name_H-M   'P 1'
#
loop_
_entity.id
_entity.type
_entity.pdbx_description
1 polymer ?
#
loop_
_entity_poly.entity_id
_entity_poly.type
_entity_poly.pdbx_seq_one_letter_code
_entity_poly.pdbx_strand_id
1 'polypeptide(L)'
;MKIVSWNVNGLAACKRKGFLRVLARSGADIFCCQEIKTRCPLSTPGYLQFWNPAKRPGYSGTLTLARKEPLTVRYGIGIREFDVEGRLITLEYDGFYALNVYGPNSQSGLARLEYRTAWDAALREFLLTLDKPVILCGDFNVAREHIDIYPENLRNEPEPPGFQSLEREGMERLLALGLTDVFRAWHPQVEGAYTWWSMRLNKRLENRGWRLDYFLISEALLPMMQSVAHHTDILGSDHCPISLTLRPASPRKELSDEDMVAMWRGLDWTQLEDELLEYQRSLARVAFAGHWGHVAELQKKLVRSLAAKALAVRHVVQNDSEPGIDGVRWQTDGEKMRAALSLTSKGYHARPYRRFLLQDGDKERRINVPTAYDKAMQALYAFSLDPVAESTADKKSFAFRKGRSIYDAHACLCRALEGTGAPEWIVRADVRACYDSLSQEWLLAHIPMDRKVLREFLKAGVAFGGELFPTEVGISQGASLSPILGNMALD
;
A
#
# COMPACT_ATOMS: atom_id res chain seq x y z
N MET A 1 -0.71 -6.29 -22.75
CA MET A 1 0.62 -6.26 -22.09
C MET A 1 1.15 -7.67 -21.96
N LYS A 2 2.38 -7.94 -22.42
CA LYS A 2 3.04 -9.25 -22.30
C LYS A 2 4.26 -9.17 -21.38
N ILE A 3 4.32 -10.06 -20.40
CA ILE A 3 5.44 -10.20 -19.47
C ILE A 3 6.09 -11.56 -19.72
N VAL A 4 7.42 -11.59 -19.81
CA VAL A 4 8.20 -12.83 -19.95
C VAL A 4 9.17 -12.90 -18.78
N SER A 5 9.32 -14.08 -18.20
CA SER A 5 10.30 -14.35 -17.14
C SER A 5 11.18 -15.52 -17.57
N TRP A 6 12.49 -15.40 -17.35
CA TRP A 6 13.46 -16.43 -17.70
C TRP A 6 14.69 -16.41 -16.77
N ASN A 7 14.88 -17.45 -16.00
CA ASN A 7 16.18 -17.68 -15.37
C ASN A 7 17.19 -18.07 -16.46
N VAL A 8 18.17 -17.21 -16.69
CA VAL A 8 19.14 -17.32 -17.79
C VAL A 8 20.39 -18.11 -17.44
N ASN A 9 20.54 -18.52 -16.18
CA ASN A 9 21.72 -19.25 -15.65
C ASN A 9 23.06 -18.67 -16.16
N GLY A 10 23.20 -17.35 -16.05
CA GLY A 10 24.33 -16.58 -16.54
C GLY A 10 24.06 -15.92 -17.89
N LEU A 11 23.76 -14.64 -17.86
CA LEU A 11 23.33 -13.84 -19.01
C LEU A 11 24.35 -13.85 -20.15
N ALA A 12 25.66 -13.81 -19.86
CA ALA A 12 26.71 -13.85 -20.86
C ALA A 12 26.73 -15.19 -21.65
N ALA A 13 26.48 -16.29 -20.95
CA ALA A 13 26.38 -17.62 -21.59
C ALA A 13 25.09 -17.74 -22.42
N CYS A 14 23.98 -17.32 -21.86
CA CYS A 14 22.68 -17.32 -22.52
C CYS A 14 22.66 -16.39 -23.75
N LYS A 15 23.36 -15.24 -23.71
CA LYS A 15 23.54 -14.34 -24.86
C LYS A 15 24.20 -15.04 -26.03
N ARG A 16 25.29 -15.80 -25.81
CA ARG A 16 25.96 -16.60 -26.86
C ARG A 16 25.02 -17.67 -27.46
N LYS A 17 24.06 -18.15 -26.69
CA LYS A 17 23.08 -19.16 -27.13
C LYS A 17 21.79 -18.57 -27.72
N GLY A 18 21.71 -17.24 -27.91
CA GLY A 18 20.64 -16.61 -28.65
C GLY A 18 19.63 -15.80 -27.80
N PHE A 19 19.95 -15.41 -26.58
CA PHE A 19 19.10 -14.59 -25.72
C PHE A 19 18.47 -13.38 -26.43
N LEU A 20 19.28 -12.61 -27.19
CA LEU A 20 18.77 -11.42 -27.90
C LEU A 20 17.73 -11.76 -28.98
N ARG A 21 17.81 -12.93 -29.58
CA ARG A 21 16.83 -13.43 -30.56
C ARG A 21 15.51 -13.78 -29.82
N VAL A 22 15.59 -14.42 -28.66
CA VAL A 22 14.44 -14.74 -27.83
C VAL A 22 13.78 -13.46 -27.37
N LEU A 23 14.52 -12.50 -26.85
CA LEU A 23 14.01 -11.20 -26.43
C LEU A 23 13.27 -10.49 -27.58
N ALA A 24 13.88 -10.39 -28.75
CA ALA A 24 13.28 -9.72 -29.92
C ALA A 24 11.98 -10.40 -30.39
N ARG A 25 11.96 -11.75 -30.41
CA ARG A 25 10.77 -12.52 -30.83
C ARG A 25 9.68 -12.62 -29.78
N SER A 26 10.00 -12.41 -28.51
CA SER A 26 9.05 -12.54 -27.41
C SER A 26 7.89 -11.52 -27.51
N GLY A 27 8.16 -10.34 -28.09
CA GLY A 27 7.23 -9.22 -28.09
C GLY A 27 6.87 -8.72 -26.68
N ALA A 28 7.74 -9.00 -25.69
CA ALA A 28 7.49 -8.65 -24.31
C ALA A 28 7.47 -7.13 -24.10
N ASP A 29 6.53 -6.65 -23.31
CA ASP A 29 6.54 -5.28 -22.76
C ASP A 29 7.49 -5.20 -21.56
N ILE A 30 7.54 -6.29 -20.76
CA ILE A 30 8.45 -6.45 -19.62
C ILE A 30 9.11 -7.83 -19.76
N PHE A 31 10.44 -7.86 -19.66
CA PHE A 31 11.23 -9.11 -19.70
C PHE A 31 12.10 -9.21 -18.45
N CYS A 32 11.83 -10.20 -17.62
CA CYS A 32 12.50 -10.44 -16.34
C CYS A 32 13.53 -11.56 -16.48
N CYS A 33 14.77 -11.29 -16.09
CA CYS A 33 15.85 -12.28 -16.06
C CYS A 33 16.29 -12.52 -14.61
N GLN A 34 16.48 -13.78 -14.24
CA GLN A 34 17.06 -14.19 -12.97
C GLN A 34 18.41 -14.84 -13.23
N GLU A 35 19.25 -14.88 -12.20
CA GLU A 35 20.58 -15.49 -12.24
C GLU A 35 21.49 -14.93 -13.35
N ILE A 36 21.54 -13.61 -13.47
CA ILE A 36 22.29 -12.94 -14.56
C ILE A 36 23.80 -13.09 -14.44
N LYS A 37 24.36 -13.22 -13.23
CA LYS A 37 25.79 -13.44 -12.91
C LYS A 37 26.75 -12.40 -13.49
N THR A 38 26.26 -11.26 -13.97
CA THR A 38 27.07 -10.20 -14.62
C THR A 38 26.64 -8.83 -14.15
N ARG A 39 27.54 -7.85 -14.28
CA ARG A 39 27.29 -6.43 -14.06
C ARG A 39 27.31 -5.60 -15.34
N CYS A 40 27.60 -6.22 -16.48
CA CYS A 40 27.74 -5.50 -17.74
C CYS A 40 26.40 -5.28 -18.43
N PRO A 41 26.00 -4.05 -18.75
CA PRO A 41 24.79 -3.74 -19.50
C PRO A 41 24.76 -4.44 -20.86
N LEU A 42 23.55 -4.71 -21.36
CA LEU A 42 23.28 -5.24 -22.69
C LEU A 42 22.87 -4.13 -23.65
N SER A 43 23.23 -4.27 -24.94
CA SER A 43 22.59 -3.46 -25.98
C SER A 43 21.23 -4.08 -26.34
N THR A 44 20.13 -3.47 -25.87
CA THR A 44 18.74 -3.91 -26.11
C THR A 44 17.91 -2.72 -26.56
N PRO A 45 18.00 -2.34 -27.86
CA PRO A 45 17.22 -1.20 -28.37
C PRO A 45 15.73 -1.34 -28.08
N GLY A 46 15.10 -0.24 -27.62
CA GLY A 46 13.68 -0.21 -27.27
C GLY A 46 13.33 -0.74 -25.88
N TYR A 47 14.31 -1.05 -25.06
CA TYR A 47 14.12 -1.42 -23.67
C TYR A 47 14.95 -0.55 -22.73
N LEU A 48 14.32 -0.06 -21.69
CA LEU A 48 14.97 0.44 -20.46
C LEU A 48 15.48 -0.77 -19.66
N GLN A 49 16.63 -0.62 -19.01
CA GLN A 49 17.31 -1.71 -18.31
C GLN A 49 17.41 -1.41 -16.82
N PHE A 50 16.94 -2.30 -16.00
CA PHE A 50 16.98 -2.20 -14.53
C PHE A 50 17.79 -3.37 -13.98
N TRP A 51 19.00 -3.07 -13.48
CA TRP A 51 19.99 -4.05 -13.06
C TRP A 51 20.09 -4.11 -11.54
N ASN A 52 19.97 -5.29 -10.98
CA ASN A 52 20.25 -5.58 -9.58
C ASN A 52 21.23 -6.75 -9.45
N PRO A 53 22.53 -6.52 -9.74
CA PRO A 53 23.53 -7.55 -9.62
C PRO A 53 23.85 -7.86 -8.16
N ALA A 54 24.20 -9.12 -7.85
CA ALA A 54 24.75 -9.46 -6.54
C ALA A 54 26.07 -8.72 -6.28
N LYS A 55 26.38 -8.47 -5.01
CA LYS A 55 27.70 -7.93 -4.61
C LYS A 55 28.84 -8.89 -4.95
N ARG A 56 28.58 -10.20 -4.81
CA ARG A 56 29.54 -11.24 -5.21
C ARG A 56 29.56 -11.38 -6.73
N PRO A 57 30.70 -11.15 -7.40
CA PRO A 57 30.81 -11.35 -8.85
C PRO A 57 30.50 -12.78 -9.27
N GLY A 58 29.85 -12.93 -10.43
CA GLY A 58 29.56 -14.27 -11.01
C GLY A 58 28.44 -15.04 -10.28
N TYR A 59 27.70 -14.40 -9.39
CA TYR A 59 26.67 -15.02 -8.57
C TYR A 59 25.33 -14.27 -8.67
N SER A 60 24.20 -15.00 -8.64
CA SER A 60 22.85 -14.46 -8.53
C SER A 60 22.54 -13.24 -9.43
N GLY A 61 21.74 -12.30 -8.94
CA GLY A 61 21.38 -11.06 -9.62
C GLY A 61 20.17 -11.17 -10.53
N THR A 62 19.44 -10.08 -10.65
CA THR A 62 18.25 -9.93 -11.52
C THR A 62 18.42 -8.76 -12.49
N LEU A 63 17.76 -8.86 -13.65
CA LEU A 63 17.64 -7.81 -14.64
C LEU A 63 16.19 -7.73 -15.11
N THR A 64 15.63 -6.55 -15.14
CA THR A 64 14.34 -6.32 -15.79
C THR A 64 14.50 -5.36 -16.95
N LEU A 65 14.00 -5.75 -18.11
CA LEU A 65 13.92 -4.95 -19.32
C LEU A 65 12.47 -4.52 -19.50
N ALA A 66 12.21 -3.22 -19.68
CA ALA A 66 10.85 -2.72 -19.87
C ALA A 66 10.79 -1.73 -21.04
N ARG A 67 9.72 -1.81 -21.84
CA ARG A 67 9.49 -0.86 -22.95
C ARG A 67 8.93 0.49 -22.46
N LYS A 68 8.10 0.46 -21.42
CA LYS A 68 7.52 1.65 -20.81
C LYS A 68 8.27 1.99 -19.54
N GLU A 69 8.56 3.27 -19.34
CA GLU A 69 9.17 3.77 -18.11
C GLU A 69 8.24 3.55 -16.91
N PRO A 70 8.73 2.95 -15.82
CA PRO A 70 7.97 2.81 -14.60
C PRO A 70 7.91 4.13 -13.83
N LEU A 71 6.90 4.32 -12.96
CA LEU A 71 6.77 5.46 -12.06
C LEU A 71 7.88 5.48 -11.02
N THR A 72 8.21 4.30 -10.46
CA THR A 72 9.32 4.11 -9.53
C THR A 72 9.98 2.76 -9.75
N VAL A 73 11.24 2.64 -9.32
CA VAL A 73 12.00 1.39 -9.32
C VAL A 73 12.54 1.15 -7.92
N ARG A 74 12.33 -0.05 -7.38
CA ARG A 74 12.93 -0.47 -6.10
C ARG A 74 13.78 -1.70 -6.32
N TYR A 75 14.96 -1.73 -5.67
CA TYR A 75 15.89 -2.84 -5.70
C TYR A 75 15.96 -3.49 -4.32
N GLY A 76 15.68 -4.79 -4.26
CA GLY A 76 15.66 -5.54 -3.03
C GLY A 76 14.39 -5.36 -2.20
N ILE A 77 14.42 -5.90 -0.99
CA ILE A 77 13.33 -5.89 0.00
C ILE A 77 13.48 -4.71 0.98
N GLY A 78 14.67 -4.08 1.03
CA GLY A 78 15.03 -3.05 1.99
C GLY A 78 15.76 -3.60 3.22
N ILE A 79 16.14 -4.88 3.21
CA ILE A 79 16.92 -5.56 4.26
C ILE A 79 18.28 -5.89 3.70
N ARG A 80 19.33 -5.26 4.26
CA ARG A 80 20.72 -5.34 3.73
C ARG A 80 21.22 -6.78 3.54
N GLU A 81 20.89 -7.67 4.46
CA GLU A 81 21.29 -9.07 4.42
C GLU A 81 20.74 -9.79 3.19
N PHE A 82 19.49 -9.51 2.81
CA PHE A 82 18.80 -10.13 1.68
C PHE A 82 19.11 -9.43 0.35
N ASP A 83 19.42 -8.14 0.37
CA ASP A 83 19.59 -7.34 -0.83
C ASP A 83 20.97 -7.49 -1.48
N VAL A 84 21.96 -8.05 -0.75
CA VAL A 84 23.32 -8.25 -1.26
C VAL A 84 23.42 -9.23 -2.43
N GLU A 85 22.40 -10.08 -2.62
CA GLU A 85 22.37 -11.07 -3.69
C GLU A 85 21.56 -10.62 -4.93
N GLY A 86 20.97 -9.43 -4.90
CA GLY A 86 20.27 -8.84 -6.05
C GLY A 86 19.06 -9.63 -6.53
N ARG A 87 18.18 -10.10 -5.62
CA ARG A 87 17.12 -11.08 -5.89
C ARG A 87 15.76 -10.50 -6.25
N LEU A 88 15.58 -9.19 -6.10
CA LEU A 88 14.28 -8.54 -6.34
C LEU A 88 14.45 -7.22 -7.07
N ILE A 89 13.65 -7.01 -8.11
CA ILE A 89 13.41 -5.70 -8.74
C ILE A 89 11.91 -5.49 -8.78
N THR A 90 11.46 -4.34 -8.29
CA THR A 90 10.05 -3.92 -8.32
C THR A 90 9.91 -2.69 -9.21
N LEU A 91 9.11 -2.79 -10.26
CA LEU A 91 8.71 -1.69 -11.12
C LEU A 91 7.28 -1.27 -10.79
N GLU A 92 7.08 0.01 -10.51
CA GLU A 92 5.75 0.57 -10.26
C GLU A 92 5.16 1.15 -11.55
N TYR A 93 3.92 0.79 -11.86
CA TYR A 93 3.08 1.39 -12.91
C TYR A 93 1.79 1.97 -12.30
N ASP A 94 1.00 2.68 -13.08
CA ASP A 94 -0.22 3.33 -12.59
C ASP A 94 -1.20 2.35 -11.91
N GLY A 95 -1.39 1.16 -12.48
CA GLY A 95 -2.39 0.18 -12.03
C GLY A 95 -1.83 -1.04 -11.32
N PHE A 96 -0.51 -1.25 -11.27
CA PHE A 96 0.09 -2.47 -10.71
C PHE A 96 1.58 -2.30 -10.43
N TYR A 97 2.13 -3.23 -9.66
CA TYR A 97 3.56 -3.46 -9.53
C TYR A 97 3.97 -4.72 -10.30
N ALA A 98 5.08 -4.66 -11.05
CA ALA A 98 5.74 -5.83 -11.64
C ALA A 98 7.00 -6.15 -10.85
N LEU A 99 7.07 -7.38 -10.31
CA LEU A 99 8.17 -7.84 -9.47
C LEU A 99 8.91 -8.99 -10.16
N ASN A 100 10.19 -8.80 -10.37
CA ASN A 100 11.13 -9.83 -10.85
C ASN A 100 11.79 -10.48 -9.64
N VAL A 101 11.46 -11.74 -9.38
CA VAL A 101 11.84 -12.49 -8.18
C VAL A 101 12.84 -13.59 -8.52
N TYR A 102 13.91 -13.71 -7.74
CA TYR A 102 14.82 -14.84 -7.73
C TYR A 102 14.93 -15.41 -6.31
N GLY A 103 14.07 -16.36 -5.97
CA GLY A 103 14.03 -17.01 -4.66
C GLY A 103 15.39 -17.69 -4.34
N PRO A 104 15.87 -17.62 -3.09
CA PRO A 104 17.07 -18.34 -2.69
C PRO A 104 16.88 -19.87 -2.83
N ASN A 105 17.89 -20.59 -3.28
CA ASN A 105 17.93 -22.04 -3.23
C ASN A 105 18.45 -22.52 -1.88
N SER A 106 17.83 -23.54 -1.29
CA SER A 106 18.22 -24.10 0.01
C SER A 106 19.53 -24.89 -0.02
N GLN A 107 20.02 -25.20 -1.21
CA GLN A 107 21.26 -25.94 -1.51
C GLN A 107 21.27 -27.38 -0.99
N SER A 108 22.28 -28.16 -1.45
CA SER A 108 22.48 -29.53 -0.99
C SER A 108 22.69 -29.57 0.52
N GLY A 109 22.07 -30.56 1.19
CA GLY A 109 22.11 -30.67 2.62
C GLY A 109 21.35 -29.56 3.37
N LEU A 110 20.51 -28.80 2.68
CA LEU A 110 19.68 -27.72 3.25
C LEU A 110 20.49 -26.60 3.93
N ALA A 111 21.74 -26.41 3.52
CA ALA A 111 22.69 -25.47 4.12
C ALA A 111 22.18 -24.01 4.18
N ARG A 112 21.18 -23.66 3.37
CA ARG A 112 20.58 -22.33 3.32
C ARG A 112 19.07 -22.32 3.58
N LEU A 113 18.50 -23.37 4.14
CA LEU A 113 17.06 -23.43 4.37
C LEU A 113 16.58 -22.33 5.32
N GLU A 114 17.32 -22.07 6.40
CA GLU A 114 17.01 -20.99 7.35
C GLU A 114 17.02 -19.61 6.66
N TYR A 115 18.07 -19.32 5.88
CA TYR A 115 18.13 -18.09 5.09
C TYR A 115 16.97 -17.98 4.10
N ARG A 116 16.60 -19.11 3.44
CA ARG A 116 15.48 -19.15 2.51
C ARG A 116 14.16 -18.83 3.19
N THR A 117 13.86 -19.45 4.32
CA THR A 117 12.60 -19.23 5.04
C THR A 117 12.50 -17.81 5.61
N ALA A 118 13.61 -17.25 6.08
CA ALA A 118 13.68 -15.85 6.53
C ALA A 118 13.46 -14.87 5.37
N TRP A 119 14.05 -15.14 4.19
CA TRP A 119 13.85 -14.35 2.98
C TRP A 119 12.40 -14.40 2.49
N ASP A 120 11.76 -15.58 2.49
CA ASP A 120 10.34 -15.74 2.12
C ASP A 120 9.42 -14.95 3.05
N ALA A 121 9.73 -14.93 4.36
CA ALA A 121 9.00 -14.11 5.32
C ALA A 121 9.16 -12.61 5.03
N ALA A 122 10.39 -12.16 4.77
CA ALA A 122 10.67 -10.77 4.45
C ALA A 122 10.02 -10.32 3.12
N LEU A 123 9.97 -11.20 2.10
CA LEU A 123 9.24 -10.91 0.87
C LEU A 123 7.75 -10.70 1.13
N ARG A 124 7.12 -11.51 1.97
CA ARG A 124 5.70 -11.33 2.34
C ARG A 124 5.46 -9.99 3.02
N GLU A 125 6.28 -9.63 4.00
CA GLU A 125 6.18 -8.32 4.66
C GLU A 125 6.36 -7.17 3.67
N PHE A 126 7.31 -7.28 2.75
CA PHE A 126 7.50 -6.30 1.69
C PHE A 126 6.26 -6.15 0.81
N LEU A 127 5.62 -7.25 0.39
CA LEU A 127 4.42 -7.22 -0.44
C LEU A 127 3.25 -6.52 0.26
N LEU A 128 3.10 -6.68 1.57
CA LEU A 128 2.07 -5.99 2.36
C LEU A 128 2.25 -4.46 2.38
N THR A 129 3.45 -3.95 2.06
CA THR A 129 3.69 -2.50 1.93
C THR A 129 3.23 -1.91 0.60
N LEU A 130 2.92 -2.75 -0.39
CA LEU A 130 2.51 -2.32 -1.71
C LEU A 130 1.01 -2.02 -1.74
N ASP A 131 0.63 -0.91 -2.35
CA ASP A 131 -0.74 -0.39 -2.33
C ASP A 131 -1.53 -0.60 -3.64
N LYS A 132 -0.92 -1.30 -4.60
CA LYS A 132 -1.55 -1.65 -5.88
C LYS A 132 -1.47 -3.16 -6.09
N PRO A 133 -2.31 -3.72 -6.97
CA PRO A 133 -2.20 -5.11 -7.41
C PRO A 133 -0.78 -5.43 -7.88
N VAL A 134 -0.33 -6.65 -7.62
CA VAL A 134 1.02 -7.09 -7.94
C VAL A 134 1.03 -8.22 -8.96
N ILE A 135 2.07 -8.24 -9.79
CA ILE A 135 2.46 -9.33 -10.69
C ILE A 135 3.87 -9.74 -10.29
N LEU A 136 4.00 -10.86 -9.60
CA LEU A 136 5.28 -11.46 -9.32
C LEU A 136 5.60 -12.47 -10.40
N CYS A 137 6.80 -12.43 -10.93
CA CYS A 137 7.29 -13.48 -11.83
C CYS A 137 8.76 -13.78 -11.55
N GLY A 138 9.16 -15.00 -11.80
CA GLY A 138 10.53 -15.41 -11.63
C GLY A 138 10.71 -16.86 -11.25
N ASP A 139 11.93 -17.18 -10.88
CA ASP A 139 12.34 -18.45 -10.32
C ASP A 139 12.21 -18.39 -8.79
N PHE A 140 11.27 -19.15 -8.26
CA PHE A 140 11.02 -19.24 -6.82
C PHE A 140 11.80 -20.36 -6.15
N ASN A 141 12.55 -21.17 -6.91
CA ASN A 141 13.32 -22.31 -6.41
C ASN A 141 12.51 -23.26 -5.51
N VAL A 142 11.22 -23.45 -5.82
CA VAL A 142 10.34 -24.40 -5.13
C VAL A 142 9.32 -24.99 -6.08
N ALA A 143 9.16 -26.31 -6.09
CA ALA A 143 8.03 -26.99 -6.68
C ALA A 143 6.92 -27.05 -5.63
N ARG A 144 5.75 -26.47 -5.92
CA ARG A 144 4.67 -26.29 -4.94
C ARG A 144 3.98 -27.60 -4.61
N GLU A 145 3.65 -28.38 -5.63
CA GLU A 145 2.85 -29.59 -5.52
C GLU A 145 3.59 -30.79 -6.12
N HIS A 146 3.15 -32.01 -5.81
CA HIS A 146 3.73 -33.23 -6.39
C HIS A 146 3.66 -33.27 -7.92
N ILE A 147 2.64 -32.66 -8.52
CA ILE A 147 2.50 -32.54 -9.97
C ILE A 147 3.54 -31.60 -10.61
N ASP A 148 4.23 -30.79 -9.79
CA ASP A 148 5.25 -29.82 -10.21
C ASP A 148 6.67 -30.39 -10.21
N ILE A 149 6.84 -31.62 -9.83
CA ILE A 149 8.12 -32.32 -9.79
C ILE A 149 8.00 -33.70 -10.46
N TYR A 150 9.05 -34.07 -11.21
CA TYR A 150 9.11 -35.41 -11.81
C TYR A 150 9.20 -36.48 -10.72
N PRO A 151 8.28 -37.49 -10.67
CA PRO A 151 8.10 -38.39 -9.53
C PRO A 151 9.36 -39.15 -9.10
N GLU A 152 10.23 -39.53 -10.04
CA GLU A 152 11.47 -40.26 -9.70
C GLU A 152 12.45 -39.41 -8.89
N ASN A 153 12.36 -38.11 -8.95
CA ASN A 153 13.19 -37.23 -8.13
C ASN A 153 12.91 -37.36 -6.62
N LEU A 154 11.72 -37.85 -6.25
CA LEU A 154 11.27 -38.06 -4.86
C LEU A 154 11.58 -39.45 -4.32
N ARG A 155 11.99 -40.40 -5.17
CA ARG A 155 12.20 -41.80 -4.73
C ARG A 155 13.37 -41.96 -3.77
N ASN A 156 14.46 -41.21 -4.00
CA ASN A 156 15.69 -41.32 -3.21
C ASN A 156 15.74 -40.27 -2.09
N GLU A 157 15.05 -39.17 -2.25
CA GLU A 157 15.00 -38.06 -1.30
C GLU A 157 13.55 -37.50 -1.34
N PRO A 158 12.68 -37.87 -0.39
CA PRO A 158 11.27 -37.47 -0.40
C PRO A 158 11.06 -35.95 -0.32
N GLU A 159 11.94 -35.25 0.35
CA GLU A 159 11.94 -33.78 0.49
C GLU A 159 13.29 -33.19 0.07
N PRO A 160 13.63 -33.17 -1.23
CA PRO A 160 14.87 -32.55 -1.70
C PRO A 160 14.80 -31.02 -1.61
N PRO A 161 15.95 -30.30 -1.64
CA PRO A 161 15.98 -28.84 -1.77
C PRO A 161 15.13 -28.36 -2.95
N GLY A 162 14.22 -27.42 -2.71
CA GLY A 162 13.21 -26.99 -3.67
C GLY A 162 11.88 -27.76 -3.60
N PHE A 163 11.76 -28.75 -2.67
CA PHE A 163 10.50 -29.44 -2.35
C PHE A 163 10.32 -29.69 -0.86
N GLN A 164 11.07 -28.97 -0.02
CA GLN A 164 10.94 -29.06 1.44
C GLN A 164 9.58 -28.55 1.91
N SER A 165 9.04 -29.15 2.96
CA SER A 165 7.77 -28.71 3.59
C SER A 165 7.78 -27.21 3.90
N LEU A 166 8.87 -26.69 4.49
CA LEU A 166 9.01 -25.27 4.83
C LEU A 166 9.05 -24.35 3.60
N GLU A 167 9.67 -24.77 2.49
CA GLU A 167 9.68 -24.01 1.23
C GLU A 167 8.28 -23.96 0.61
N ARG A 168 7.57 -25.07 0.62
CA ARG A 168 6.18 -25.18 0.13
C ARG A 168 5.21 -24.37 1.00
N GLU A 169 5.33 -24.43 2.33
CA GLU A 169 4.59 -23.55 3.24
C GLU A 169 4.88 -22.07 2.97
N GLY A 170 6.12 -21.71 2.67
CA GLY A 170 6.51 -20.35 2.26
C GLY A 170 5.69 -19.89 1.05
N MET A 171 5.54 -20.74 0.03
CA MET A 171 4.73 -20.46 -1.15
C MET A 171 3.24 -20.36 -0.82
N GLU A 172 2.69 -21.26 0.01
CA GLU A 172 1.28 -21.20 0.44
C GLU A 172 0.99 -19.90 1.21
N ARG A 173 1.87 -19.49 2.11
CA ARG A 173 1.73 -18.22 2.83
C ARG A 173 1.83 -17.00 1.92
N LEU A 174 2.58 -17.10 0.81
CA LEU A 174 2.65 -16.06 -0.20
C LEU A 174 1.32 -15.97 -0.99
N LEU A 175 0.76 -17.11 -1.39
CA LEU A 175 -0.55 -17.19 -2.07
C LEU A 175 -1.69 -16.69 -1.16
N ALA A 176 -1.62 -16.94 0.14
CA ALA A 176 -2.60 -16.47 1.12
C ALA A 176 -2.70 -14.93 1.22
N LEU A 177 -1.79 -14.17 0.59
CA LEU A 177 -1.90 -12.71 0.44
C LEU A 177 -2.90 -12.28 -0.66
N GLY A 178 -3.70 -13.18 -1.21
CA GLY A 178 -4.62 -12.91 -2.33
C GLY A 178 -3.90 -12.97 -3.69
N LEU A 179 -2.88 -13.84 -3.78
CA LEU A 179 -2.17 -14.12 -5.02
C LEU A 179 -2.61 -15.47 -5.61
N THR A 180 -2.66 -15.55 -6.93
CA THR A 180 -3.00 -16.75 -7.68
C THR A 180 -1.80 -17.22 -8.51
N ASP A 181 -1.45 -18.51 -8.41
CA ASP A 181 -0.59 -19.19 -9.38
C ASP A 181 -1.37 -19.36 -10.69
N VAL A 182 -1.10 -18.47 -11.64
CA VAL A 182 -1.91 -18.38 -12.86
C VAL A 182 -1.79 -19.60 -13.76
N PHE A 183 -0.64 -20.30 -13.74
CA PHE A 183 -0.50 -21.51 -14.53
C PHE A 183 -1.40 -22.61 -13.99
N ARG A 184 -1.41 -22.87 -12.70
CA ARG A 184 -2.26 -23.89 -12.08
C ARG A 184 -3.74 -23.51 -12.08
N ALA A 185 -4.07 -22.21 -11.99
CA ALA A 185 -5.45 -21.75 -12.14
C ALA A 185 -6.04 -22.06 -13.53
N TRP A 186 -5.21 -22.02 -14.60
CA TRP A 186 -5.65 -22.32 -15.97
C TRP A 186 -5.42 -23.77 -16.40
N HIS A 187 -4.43 -24.43 -15.80
CA HIS A 187 -3.99 -25.78 -16.14
C HIS A 187 -3.86 -26.65 -14.88
N PRO A 188 -4.95 -26.88 -14.12
CA PRO A 188 -4.87 -27.48 -12.78
C PRO A 188 -4.32 -28.91 -12.78
N GLN A 189 -4.57 -29.68 -13.85
CA GLN A 189 -4.23 -31.12 -13.94
C GLN A 189 -3.17 -31.45 -14.98
N VAL A 190 -2.49 -30.43 -15.56
CA VAL A 190 -1.48 -30.69 -16.58
C VAL A 190 -0.20 -31.19 -15.93
N GLU A 191 0.11 -32.46 -16.10
CA GLU A 191 1.35 -33.09 -15.67
C GLU A 191 2.52 -32.74 -16.59
N GLY A 192 3.76 -32.84 -16.07
CA GLY A 192 4.97 -32.63 -16.86
C GLY A 192 5.19 -31.20 -17.34
N ALA A 193 4.45 -30.23 -16.81
CA ALA A 193 4.58 -28.81 -17.15
C ALA A 193 5.75 -28.16 -16.42
N TYR A 194 6.94 -28.69 -16.63
CA TYR A 194 8.14 -28.25 -15.96
C TYR A 194 8.74 -27.00 -16.61
N THR A 195 9.55 -26.27 -15.84
CA THR A 195 10.24 -25.06 -16.29
C THR A 195 11.77 -25.15 -16.15
N TRP A 196 12.26 -26.10 -15.33
CA TRP A 196 13.66 -26.36 -15.09
C TRP A 196 14.00 -27.84 -15.24
N TRP A 197 15.21 -28.12 -15.78
CA TRP A 197 15.75 -29.46 -15.93
C TRP A 197 17.24 -29.45 -15.61
N SER A 198 17.70 -30.41 -14.80
CA SER A 198 19.12 -30.58 -14.56
C SER A 198 19.88 -30.80 -15.87
N MET A 199 20.97 -30.07 -16.06
CA MET A 199 21.82 -30.25 -17.24
C MET A 199 22.55 -31.60 -17.26
N ARG A 200 22.55 -32.35 -16.16
CA ARG A 200 23.12 -33.68 -16.06
C ARG A 200 22.24 -34.69 -16.77
N LEU A 201 22.82 -35.59 -17.56
CA LEU A 201 22.14 -36.71 -18.21
C LEU A 201 20.97 -36.32 -19.14
N ASN A 202 21.05 -35.15 -19.80
CA ASN A 202 20.02 -34.70 -20.76
C ASN A 202 18.57 -34.80 -20.27
N LYS A 203 18.32 -34.60 -18.98
CA LYS A 203 17.01 -34.76 -18.34
C LYS A 203 15.89 -33.98 -19.03
N ARG A 204 16.22 -32.88 -19.74
CA ARG A 204 15.23 -32.10 -20.49
C ARG A 204 14.65 -32.87 -21.68
N LEU A 205 15.43 -33.71 -22.36
CA LEU A 205 14.93 -34.53 -23.48
C LEU A 205 13.90 -35.56 -23.02
N GLU A 206 14.04 -36.05 -21.79
CA GLU A 206 13.14 -37.03 -21.18
C GLU A 206 12.02 -36.35 -20.35
N ASN A 207 11.99 -35.00 -20.38
CA ASN A 207 11.08 -34.17 -19.56
C ASN A 207 11.10 -34.53 -18.07
N ARG A 208 12.29 -34.84 -17.51
CA ARG A 208 12.46 -35.10 -16.06
C ARG A 208 12.83 -33.82 -15.34
N GLY A 209 11.84 -32.96 -15.15
CA GLY A 209 12.04 -31.59 -14.68
C GLY A 209 11.23 -31.22 -13.43
N TRP A 210 11.28 -29.95 -13.12
CA TRP A 210 10.57 -29.30 -12.02
C TRP A 210 9.96 -28.00 -12.53
N ARG A 211 8.80 -27.62 -11.98
CA ARG A 211 8.23 -26.30 -12.18
C ARG A 211 8.68 -25.40 -11.03
N LEU A 212 9.66 -24.53 -11.31
CA LEU A 212 10.27 -23.62 -10.34
C LEU A 212 9.97 -22.16 -10.65
N ASP A 213 9.55 -21.87 -11.89
CA ASP A 213 9.26 -20.53 -12.38
C ASP A 213 7.74 -20.30 -12.37
N TYR A 214 7.31 -19.13 -11.87
CA TYR A 214 5.90 -18.82 -11.64
C TYR A 214 5.54 -17.43 -12.12
N PHE A 215 4.25 -17.26 -12.42
CA PHE A 215 3.55 -15.99 -12.34
C PHE A 215 2.53 -16.08 -11.20
N LEU A 216 2.71 -15.26 -10.18
CA LEU A 216 1.77 -15.08 -9.07
C LEU A 216 1.18 -13.68 -9.20
N ILE A 217 -0.14 -13.57 -9.38
CA ILE A 217 -0.78 -12.27 -9.57
C ILE A 217 -1.89 -12.03 -8.55
N SER A 218 -2.13 -10.77 -8.21
CA SER A 218 -3.28 -10.38 -7.40
C SER A 218 -4.59 -10.76 -8.09
N GLU A 219 -5.57 -11.26 -7.32
CA GLU A 219 -6.89 -11.66 -7.82
C GLU A 219 -7.56 -10.57 -8.66
N ALA A 220 -7.36 -9.30 -8.32
CA ALA A 220 -7.88 -8.15 -9.07
C ALA A 220 -7.41 -8.10 -10.54
N LEU A 221 -6.33 -8.79 -10.91
CA LEU A 221 -5.79 -8.85 -12.27
C LEU A 221 -6.24 -10.08 -13.05
N LEU A 222 -6.84 -11.08 -12.40
CA LEU A 222 -7.31 -12.32 -13.03
C LEU A 222 -8.26 -12.07 -14.21
N PRO A 223 -9.24 -11.14 -14.12
CA PRO A 223 -10.15 -10.86 -15.25
C PRO A 223 -9.44 -10.31 -16.50
N MET A 224 -8.22 -9.81 -16.36
CA MET A 224 -7.42 -9.27 -17.46
C MET A 224 -6.56 -10.34 -18.14
N MET A 225 -6.46 -11.54 -17.60
CA MET A 225 -5.64 -12.61 -18.16
C MET A 225 -6.14 -13.02 -19.53
N GLN A 226 -5.18 -13.18 -20.45
CA GLN A 226 -5.42 -13.61 -21.83
C GLN A 226 -4.71 -14.93 -22.14
N SER A 227 -3.49 -15.13 -21.66
CA SER A 227 -2.74 -16.36 -21.82
C SER A 227 -1.61 -16.47 -20.80
N VAL A 228 -1.28 -17.71 -20.46
CA VAL A 228 -0.08 -18.10 -19.71
C VAL A 228 0.55 -19.27 -20.43
N ALA A 229 1.89 -19.30 -20.56
CA ALA A 229 2.59 -20.37 -21.27
C ALA A 229 4.00 -20.61 -20.73
N HIS A 230 4.45 -21.89 -20.79
CA HIS A 230 5.83 -22.32 -20.65
C HIS A 230 6.41 -22.59 -22.04
N HIS A 231 7.53 -21.95 -22.37
CA HIS A 231 8.17 -22.07 -23.70
C HIS A 231 9.28 -23.12 -23.66
N THR A 232 8.88 -24.37 -23.51
CA THR A 232 9.82 -25.52 -23.34
C THR A 232 10.69 -25.80 -24.55
N ASP A 233 10.32 -25.33 -25.74
CA ASP A 233 11.06 -25.36 -26.98
C ASP A 233 12.23 -24.38 -27.05
N ILE A 234 12.23 -23.34 -26.21
CA ILE A 234 13.28 -22.34 -26.16
C ILE A 234 14.46 -22.87 -25.34
N LEU A 235 15.61 -23.02 -25.99
CA LEU A 235 16.86 -23.46 -25.38
C LEU A 235 17.75 -22.24 -25.05
N GLY A 236 18.80 -22.48 -24.24
CA GLY A 236 19.80 -21.44 -23.89
C GLY A 236 20.12 -21.39 -22.40
N SER A 237 19.23 -21.90 -21.58
CA SER A 237 19.36 -22.07 -20.13
C SER A 237 18.88 -23.49 -19.76
N ASP A 238 19.11 -23.90 -18.54
CA ASP A 238 18.48 -25.06 -17.90
C ASP A 238 17.02 -24.79 -17.48
N HIS A 239 16.59 -23.52 -17.51
CA HIS A 239 15.19 -23.14 -17.45
C HIS A 239 14.64 -22.83 -18.85
N CYS A 240 13.33 -22.93 -19.03
CA CYS A 240 12.63 -22.33 -20.16
C CYS A 240 12.02 -20.97 -19.77
N PRO A 241 11.80 -20.06 -20.74
CA PRO A 241 11.03 -18.88 -20.49
C PRO A 241 9.58 -19.22 -20.17
N ILE A 242 8.96 -18.44 -19.30
CA ILE A 242 7.51 -18.43 -19.07
C ILE A 242 6.93 -17.09 -19.47
N SER A 243 5.68 -17.03 -19.90
CA SER A 243 5.03 -15.79 -20.28
C SER A 243 3.61 -15.67 -19.77
N LEU A 244 3.21 -14.43 -19.44
CA LEU A 244 1.87 -14.01 -19.10
C LEU A 244 1.45 -12.88 -20.04
N THR A 245 0.27 -13.01 -20.66
CA THR A 245 -0.34 -11.93 -21.42
C THR A 245 -1.60 -11.45 -20.70
N LEU A 246 -1.65 -10.15 -20.44
CA LEU A 246 -2.84 -9.48 -19.92
C LEU A 246 -3.43 -8.60 -21.03
N ARG A 247 -4.75 -8.55 -21.13
CA ARG A 247 -5.40 -7.54 -21.96
C ARG A 247 -4.95 -6.17 -21.45
N PRO A 248 -4.83 -5.15 -22.32
CA PRO A 248 -4.80 -3.79 -21.83
C PRO A 248 -5.98 -3.64 -20.89
N ALA A 249 -5.78 -2.99 -19.75
CA ALA A 249 -6.93 -2.52 -19.01
C ALA A 249 -7.80 -1.80 -20.03
N SER A 250 -9.03 -2.25 -20.25
CA SER A 250 -9.99 -1.44 -20.97
C SER A 250 -9.84 -0.05 -20.37
N PRO A 251 -9.66 1.04 -21.17
CA PRO A 251 -9.61 2.37 -20.59
C PRO A 251 -10.75 2.40 -19.60
N ARG A 252 -10.46 2.68 -18.31
CA ARG A 252 -11.52 2.75 -17.30
C ARG A 252 -12.56 3.62 -17.99
N LYS A 253 -13.75 3.06 -18.30
CA LYS A 253 -14.85 3.84 -18.83
C LYS A 253 -14.93 5.00 -17.85
N GLU A 254 -14.55 6.19 -18.27
CA GLU A 254 -14.74 7.35 -17.43
C GLU A 254 -16.21 7.30 -17.07
N LEU A 255 -16.50 7.11 -15.80
CA LEU A 255 -17.88 7.03 -15.34
C LEU A 255 -18.55 8.32 -15.78
N SER A 256 -19.63 8.19 -16.52
CA SER A 256 -20.41 9.34 -16.98
C SER A 256 -20.98 10.10 -15.78
N ASP A 257 -21.40 11.32 -16.00
CA ASP A 257 -22.09 12.07 -14.95
C ASP A 257 -23.33 11.34 -14.44
N GLU A 258 -24.02 10.64 -15.32
CA GLU A 258 -25.18 9.81 -14.98
C GLU A 258 -24.79 8.61 -14.11
N ASP A 259 -23.68 7.93 -14.44
CA ASP A 259 -23.14 6.84 -13.61
C ASP A 259 -22.76 7.36 -12.20
N MET A 260 -22.13 8.53 -12.11
CA MET A 260 -21.76 9.14 -10.82
C MET A 260 -22.98 9.51 -9.98
N VAL A 261 -24.01 10.09 -10.61
CA VAL A 261 -25.30 10.40 -9.95
C VAL A 261 -25.98 9.12 -9.48
N ALA A 262 -26.03 8.10 -10.32
CA ALA A 262 -26.63 6.81 -9.96
C ALA A 262 -25.89 6.16 -8.78
N MET A 263 -24.55 6.18 -8.80
CA MET A 263 -23.74 5.65 -7.71
C MET A 263 -23.99 6.38 -6.39
N TRP A 264 -24.04 7.72 -6.38
CA TRP A 264 -24.31 8.50 -5.16
C TRP A 264 -25.70 8.22 -4.57
N ARG A 265 -26.72 8.18 -5.43
CA ARG A 265 -28.10 7.89 -5.04
C ARG A 265 -28.32 6.45 -4.58
N GLY A 266 -27.53 5.53 -5.12
CA GLY A 266 -27.57 4.10 -4.77
C GLY A 266 -26.81 3.76 -3.47
N LEU A 267 -26.15 4.71 -2.81
CA LEU A 267 -25.44 4.45 -1.56
C LEU A 267 -26.47 4.16 -0.42
N ASP A 268 -26.27 3.01 0.23
CA ASP A 268 -26.95 2.70 1.49
C ASP A 268 -26.21 3.39 2.64
N TRP A 269 -26.71 4.54 3.03
CA TRP A 269 -26.08 5.36 4.06
C TRP A 269 -26.02 4.68 5.44
N THR A 270 -27.02 3.86 5.78
CA THR A 270 -27.02 3.10 7.04
C THR A 270 -25.90 2.07 7.04
N GLN A 271 -25.74 1.33 5.95
CA GLN A 271 -24.65 0.36 5.80
C GLN A 271 -23.27 1.05 5.86
N LEU A 272 -23.11 2.22 5.22
CA LEU A 272 -21.86 2.97 5.24
C LEU A 272 -21.52 3.50 6.64
N GLU A 273 -22.53 3.96 7.40
CA GLU A 273 -22.36 4.39 8.78
C GLU A 273 -21.98 3.22 9.70
N ASP A 274 -22.58 2.06 9.51
CA ASP A 274 -22.27 0.84 10.28
C ASP A 274 -20.83 0.39 9.98
N GLU A 275 -20.41 0.37 8.70
CA GLU A 275 -19.03 0.05 8.29
C GLU A 275 -18.03 1.01 8.96
N LEU A 276 -18.29 2.32 8.92
CA LEU A 276 -17.44 3.31 9.57
C LEU A 276 -17.35 3.06 11.09
N LEU A 277 -18.48 2.77 11.73
CA LEU A 277 -18.56 2.52 13.17
C LEU A 277 -17.77 1.25 13.57
N GLU A 278 -17.76 0.21 12.74
CA GLU A 278 -16.94 -1.00 12.98
C GLU A 278 -15.45 -0.68 12.93
N TYR A 279 -15.00 0.11 11.96
CA TYR A 279 -13.61 0.60 11.93
C TYR A 279 -13.27 1.40 13.18
N GLN A 280 -14.17 2.31 13.60
CA GLN A 280 -13.96 3.16 14.77
C GLN A 280 -13.91 2.35 16.08
N ARG A 281 -14.79 1.37 16.25
CA ARG A 281 -14.74 0.45 17.40
C ARG A 281 -13.46 -0.37 17.44
N SER A 282 -13.00 -0.83 16.28
CA SER A 282 -11.75 -1.58 16.17
C SER A 282 -10.55 -0.71 16.50
N LEU A 283 -10.52 0.54 15.99
CA LEU A 283 -9.47 1.52 16.29
C LEU A 283 -9.41 1.85 17.80
N ALA A 284 -10.55 2.13 18.42
CA ALA A 284 -10.63 2.40 19.86
C ALA A 284 -10.07 1.22 20.68
N ARG A 285 -10.43 -0.02 20.32
CA ARG A 285 -9.98 -1.22 21.02
C ARG A 285 -8.47 -1.42 20.93
N VAL A 286 -7.89 -1.30 19.73
CA VAL A 286 -6.43 -1.51 19.54
C VAL A 286 -5.61 -0.36 20.10
N ALA A 287 -6.14 0.87 20.07
CA ALA A 287 -5.50 2.03 20.68
C ALA A 287 -5.49 1.92 22.21
N PHE A 288 -6.62 1.55 22.82
CA PHE A 288 -6.72 1.31 24.27
C PHE A 288 -5.76 0.20 24.73
N ALA A 289 -5.54 -0.83 23.91
CA ALA A 289 -4.57 -1.90 24.16
C ALA A 289 -3.10 -1.52 23.86
N GLY A 290 -2.83 -0.31 23.36
CA GLY A 290 -1.48 0.17 23.04
C GLY A 290 -0.87 -0.45 21.78
N HIS A 291 -1.65 -1.08 20.91
CA HIS A 291 -1.17 -1.75 19.68
C HIS A 291 -1.03 -0.77 18.52
N TRP A 292 -0.10 0.16 18.60
CA TRP A 292 0.07 1.29 17.66
C TRP A 292 0.32 0.89 16.20
N GLY A 293 0.97 -0.26 15.95
CA GLY A 293 1.13 -0.80 14.59
C GLY A 293 -0.22 -1.13 13.94
N HIS A 294 -1.12 -1.78 14.68
CA HIS A 294 -2.47 -2.09 14.21
C HIS A 294 -3.35 -0.83 14.07
N VAL A 295 -3.16 0.17 14.95
CA VAL A 295 -3.83 1.49 14.78
C VAL A 295 -3.51 2.07 13.41
N ALA A 296 -2.22 2.15 13.04
CA ALA A 296 -1.80 2.71 11.77
C ALA A 296 -2.36 1.95 10.55
N GLU A 297 -2.44 0.61 10.63
CA GLU A 297 -3.03 -0.23 9.57
C GLU A 297 -4.53 -0.01 9.42
N LEU A 298 -5.27 0.02 10.52
CA LEU A 298 -6.71 0.25 10.52
C LEU A 298 -7.05 1.67 10.03
N GLN A 299 -6.27 2.68 10.42
CA GLN A 299 -6.42 4.04 9.91
C GLN A 299 -6.23 4.08 8.39
N LYS A 300 -5.20 3.41 7.84
CA LYS A 300 -4.99 3.30 6.39
C LYS A 300 -6.17 2.63 5.68
N LYS A 301 -6.74 1.57 6.26
CA LYS A 301 -7.92 0.89 5.70
C LYS A 301 -9.14 1.81 5.71
N LEU A 302 -9.41 2.46 6.84
CA LEU A 302 -10.55 3.37 6.99
C LEU A 302 -10.50 4.52 5.97
N VAL A 303 -9.39 5.25 5.87
CA VAL A 303 -9.29 6.40 4.95
C VAL A 303 -9.33 6.01 3.46
N ARG A 304 -9.16 4.73 3.13
CA ARG A 304 -9.29 4.20 1.79
C ARG A 304 -10.70 3.68 1.48
N SER A 305 -11.52 3.37 2.50
CA SER A 305 -12.86 2.82 2.31
C SER A 305 -13.78 3.83 1.62
N LEU A 306 -14.64 3.33 0.74
CA LEU A 306 -15.67 4.18 0.10
C LEU A 306 -16.63 4.74 1.13
N ALA A 307 -16.97 3.96 2.16
CA ALA A 307 -17.84 4.37 3.24
C ALA A 307 -17.34 5.65 3.93
N ALA A 308 -16.08 5.64 4.42
CA ALA A 308 -15.51 6.81 5.08
C ALA A 308 -15.39 8.02 4.15
N LYS A 309 -15.03 7.83 2.89
CA LYS A 309 -14.91 8.91 1.89
C LYS A 309 -16.27 9.53 1.55
N ALA A 310 -17.29 8.72 1.29
CA ALA A 310 -18.64 9.20 1.01
C ALA A 310 -19.23 9.95 2.22
N LEU A 311 -19.04 9.41 3.42
CA LEU A 311 -19.48 10.06 4.66
C LEU A 311 -18.74 11.37 4.92
N ALA A 312 -17.44 11.46 4.61
CA ALA A 312 -16.67 12.71 4.72
C ALA A 312 -17.21 13.80 3.77
N VAL A 313 -17.51 13.44 2.52
CA VAL A 313 -18.13 14.37 1.56
C VAL A 313 -19.53 14.77 2.03
N ARG A 314 -20.35 13.82 2.48
CA ARG A 314 -21.70 14.10 3.03
C ARG A 314 -21.63 15.06 4.22
N HIS A 315 -20.67 14.85 5.12
CA HIS A 315 -20.43 15.74 6.26
C HIS A 315 -20.15 17.19 5.84
N VAL A 316 -19.31 17.39 4.83
CA VAL A 316 -19.00 18.73 4.29
C VAL A 316 -20.22 19.38 3.68
N VAL A 317 -21.02 18.64 2.91
CA VAL A 317 -22.21 19.15 2.24
C VAL A 317 -23.32 19.52 3.25
N GLN A 318 -23.51 18.70 4.30
CA GLN A 318 -24.53 18.94 5.32
C GLN A 318 -24.22 20.16 6.22
N ASN A 319 -22.93 20.46 6.42
CA ASN A 319 -22.53 21.58 7.26
C ASN A 319 -22.58 22.95 6.54
N ASP A 320 -22.94 23.00 5.28
CA ASP A 320 -23.13 24.19 4.41
C ASP A 320 -22.29 25.43 4.80
N SER A 321 -21.01 25.21 5.04
CA SER A 321 -20.09 26.27 5.45
C SER A 321 -19.58 27.06 4.24
N GLU A 322 -19.10 28.30 4.47
CA GLU A 322 -18.52 29.13 3.43
C GLU A 322 -17.47 28.38 2.57
N PRO A 323 -17.40 28.65 1.26
CA PRO A 323 -16.40 28.04 0.39
C PRO A 323 -14.99 28.54 0.73
N GLY A 324 -14.01 27.67 0.50
CA GLY A 324 -12.60 28.03 0.62
C GLY A 324 -12.11 29.00 -0.47
N ILE A 325 -10.80 29.07 -0.64
CA ILE A 325 -10.14 29.97 -1.61
C ILE A 325 -10.51 29.67 -3.08
N ASP A 326 -10.89 28.42 -3.38
CA ASP A 326 -11.29 27.95 -4.71
C ASP A 326 -12.75 28.23 -5.07
N GLY A 327 -13.56 28.69 -4.11
CA GLY A 327 -14.99 28.95 -4.32
C GLY A 327 -15.85 27.71 -4.55
N VAL A 328 -15.27 26.49 -4.46
CA VAL A 328 -15.94 25.24 -4.80
C VAL A 328 -16.95 24.81 -3.74
N ARG A 329 -18.17 24.46 -4.22
CA ARG A 329 -19.23 23.77 -3.44
C ARG A 329 -19.73 22.59 -4.28
N TRP A 330 -19.92 21.43 -3.67
CA TRP A 330 -20.50 20.26 -4.35
C TRP A 330 -22.02 20.28 -4.27
N GLN A 331 -22.65 20.68 -5.36
CA GLN A 331 -24.09 20.83 -5.43
C GLN A 331 -24.78 19.57 -5.95
N THR A 332 -24.26 18.98 -7.01
CA THR A 332 -24.86 17.80 -7.65
C THR A 332 -24.37 16.49 -7.04
N ASP A 333 -25.18 15.44 -7.15
CA ASP A 333 -24.83 14.10 -6.66
C ASP A 333 -23.62 13.53 -7.40
N GLY A 334 -23.46 13.87 -8.69
CA GLY A 334 -22.28 13.50 -9.48
C GLY A 334 -21.00 14.16 -8.97
N GLU A 335 -21.04 15.45 -8.61
CA GLU A 335 -19.89 16.15 -8.00
C GLU A 335 -19.50 15.54 -6.64
N LYS A 336 -20.50 15.22 -5.81
CA LYS A 336 -20.28 14.57 -4.51
C LYS A 336 -19.60 13.20 -4.67
N MET A 337 -20.06 12.39 -5.63
CA MET A 337 -19.48 11.09 -5.89
C MET A 337 -18.05 11.20 -6.44
N ARG A 338 -17.80 12.10 -7.39
CA ARG A 338 -16.45 12.37 -7.89
C ARG A 338 -15.52 12.83 -6.77
N ALA A 339 -16.00 13.71 -5.91
CA ALA A 339 -15.23 14.14 -4.74
C ALA A 339 -14.87 12.94 -3.84
N ALA A 340 -15.84 12.09 -3.49
CA ALA A 340 -15.60 10.91 -2.65
C ALA A 340 -14.56 9.96 -3.28
N LEU A 341 -14.67 9.67 -4.57
CA LEU A 341 -13.71 8.82 -5.28
C LEU A 341 -12.31 9.45 -5.40
N SER A 342 -12.22 10.78 -5.44
CA SER A 342 -10.95 11.50 -5.57
C SER A 342 -10.19 11.68 -4.27
N LEU A 343 -10.81 11.53 -3.09
CA LEU A 343 -10.13 11.67 -1.81
C LEU A 343 -8.98 10.67 -1.68
N THR A 344 -7.75 11.17 -1.57
CA THR A 344 -6.54 10.34 -1.47
C THR A 344 -5.42 11.08 -0.77
N SER A 345 -4.60 10.36 0.00
CA SER A 345 -3.35 10.90 0.57
C SER A 345 -2.20 10.92 -0.44
N LYS A 346 -2.32 10.18 -1.55
CA LYS A 346 -1.26 10.12 -2.57
C LYS A 346 -1.21 11.44 -3.35
N GLY A 347 -0.08 12.14 -3.24
CA GLY A 347 0.10 13.44 -3.90
C GLY A 347 -0.80 14.55 -3.35
N TYR A 348 -1.34 14.37 -2.14
CA TYR A 348 -2.16 15.39 -1.50
C TYR A 348 -1.33 16.58 -1.05
N HIS A 349 -1.79 17.77 -1.44
CA HIS A 349 -1.28 19.07 -0.99
C HIS A 349 -2.47 19.94 -0.57
N ALA A 350 -2.49 20.34 0.69
CA ALA A 350 -3.54 21.22 1.21
C ALA A 350 -3.44 22.61 0.61
N ARG A 351 -4.57 23.19 0.24
CA ARG A 351 -4.64 24.56 -0.24
C ARG A 351 -4.71 25.54 0.93
N PRO A 352 -4.25 26.81 0.75
CA PRO A 352 -4.35 27.83 1.79
C PRO A 352 -5.78 28.02 2.26
N TYR A 353 -5.93 28.24 3.56
CA TYR A 353 -7.22 28.60 4.16
C TYR A 353 -7.60 30.02 3.71
N ARG A 354 -8.87 30.23 3.38
CA ARG A 354 -9.45 31.56 3.20
C ARG A 354 -9.83 32.15 4.55
N ARG A 355 -9.27 33.32 4.92
CA ARG A 355 -9.58 33.99 6.18
C ARG A 355 -10.75 34.94 6.03
N PHE A 356 -11.67 34.87 7.00
CA PHE A 356 -12.74 35.84 7.23
C PHE A 356 -12.58 36.47 8.60
N LEU A 357 -12.97 37.75 8.69
CA LEU A 357 -13.06 38.47 9.94
C LEU A 357 -14.53 38.61 10.32
N LEU A 358 -14.93 38.06 11.45
CA LEU A 358 -16.25 38.22 12.01
C LEU A 358 -16.17 39.18 13.18
N GLN A 359 -17.06 40.19 13.20
CA GLN A 359 -17.28 41.07 14.34
C GLN A 359 -18.20 40.34 15.35
N ASP A 360 -17.72 40.11 16.55
CA ASP A 360 -18.47 39.53 17.67
C ASP A 360 -18.47 40.54 18.83
N GLY A 361 -19.41 41.50 18.78
CA GLY A 361 -19.39 42.69 19.60
C GLY A 361 -18.16 43.57 19.31
N ASP A 362 -17.39 43.93 20.34
CA ASP A 362 -16.15 44.71 20.23
C ASP A 362 -14.93 43.87 19.87
N LYS A 363 -15.10 42.56 19.69
CA LYS A 363 -13.98 41.66 19.36
C LYS A 363 -14.03 41.18 17.90
N GLU A 364 -12.90 41.29 17.23
CA GLU A 364 -12.69 40.70 15.90
C GLU A 364 -12.28 39.20 16.04
N ARG A 365 -13.08 38.34 15.46
CA ARG A 365 -12.78 36.88 15.43
C ARG A 365 -12.32 36.45 14.05
N ARG A 366 -11.16 35.79 13.97
CA ARG A 366 -10.57 35.27 12.73
C ARG A 366 -11.05 33.85 12.49
N ILE A 367 -11.67 33.60 11.34
CA ILE A 367 -12.10 32.26 10.92
C ILE A 367 -11.35 31.88 9.64
N ASN A 368 -10.73 30.73 9.66
CA ASN A 368 -10.00 30.19 8.51
C ASN A 368 -10.81 29.06 7.89
N VAL A 369 -11.18 29.19 6.62
CA VAL A 369 -12.04 28.24 5.90
C VAL A 369 -11.22 27.49 4.87
N PRO A 370 -11.07 26.16 4.99
CA PRO A 370 -10.40 25.32 3.99
C PRO A 370 -11.29 25.10 2.75
N THR A 371 -10.71 24.64 1.65
CA THR A 371 -11.49 24.23 0.47
C THR A 371 -12.43 23.08 0.78
N ALA A 372 -13.45 22.85 -0.05
CA ALA A 372 -14.36 21.73 0.15
C ALA A 372 -13.61 20.38 0.18
N TYR A 373 -12.61 20.22 -0.68
CA TYR A 373 -11.76 19.04 -0.70
C TYR A 373 -10.96 18.87 0.59
N ASP A 374 -10.33 19.93 1.08
CA ASP A 374 -9.54 19.89 2.32
C ASP A 374 -10.43 19.66 3.55
N LYS A 375 -11.66 20.20 3.57
CA LYS A 375 -12.66 19.89 4.62
C LYS A 375 -12.98 18.39 4.64
N ALA A 376 -13.20 17.78 3.46
CA ALA A 376 -13.49 16.34 3.37
C ALA A 376 -12.28 15.49 3.74
N MET A 377 -11.07 15.89 3.35
CA MET A 377 -9.85 15.23 3.79
C MET A 377 -9.67 15.31 5.31
N GLN A 378 -9.92 16.47 5.92
CA GLN A 378 -9.86 16.63 7.37
C GLN A 378 -10.93 15.80 8.09
N ALA A 379 -12.18 15.77 7.58
CA ALA A 379 -13.25 14.93 8.14
C ALA A 379 -12.90 13.43 8.03
N LEU A 380 -12.34 13.00 6.89
CA LEU A 380 -11.90 11.63 6.66
C LEU A 380 -10.84 11.19 7.69
N TYR A 381 -9.84 12.04 7.93
CA TYR A 381 -8.82 11.76 8.94
C TYR A 381 -9.33 11.93 10.37
N ALA A 382 -10.28 12.84 10.63
CA ALA A 382 -10.96 12.95 11.90
C ALA A 382 -11.72 11.67 12.27
N PHE A 383 -12.40 11.01 11.31
CA PHE A 383 -13.05 9.72 11.54
C PHE A 383 -12.08 8.63 12.01
N SER A 384 -10.84 8.68 11.58
CA SER A 384 -9.82 7.70 11.96
C SER A 384 -9.06 8.06 13.24
N LEU A 385 -8.97 9.36 13.59
CA LEU A 385 -8.22 9.83 14.76
C LEU A 385 -9.08 9.97 16.02
N ASP A 386 -10.35 10.38 15.86
CA ASP A 386 -11.28 10.60 16.97
C ASP A 386 -11.43 9.39 17.92
N PRO A 387 -11.64 8.14 17.43
CA PRO A 387 -11.71 6.97 18.31
C PRO A 387 -10.39 6.68 19.04
N VAL A 388 -9.27 7.04 18.46
CA VAL A 388 -7.96 6.90 19.09
C VAL A 388 -7.79 7.94 20.19
N ALA A 389 -8.08 9.20 19.88
CA ALA A 389 -8.03 10.31 20.82
C ALA A 389 -8.94 10.06 22.04
N GLU A 390 -10.17 9.55 21.81
CA GLU A 390 -11.12 9.30 22.88
C GLU A 390 -10.72 8.10 23.77
N SER A 391 -10.11 7.06 23.17
CA SER A 391 -9.68 5.88 23.94
C SER A 391 -8.45 6.12 24.82
N THR A 392 -7.66 7.16 24.54
CA THR A 392 -6.47 7.56 25.31
C THR A 392 -6.68 8.83 26.16
N ALA A 393 -7.85 9.46 26.05
CA ALA A 393 -8.16 10.74 26.67
C ALA A 393 -8.23 10.69 28.20
N ASP A 394 -7.90 11.80 28.85
CA ASP A 394 -8.20 12.00 30.26
C ASP A 394 -9.72 11.91 30.50
N LYS A 395 -10.10 11.16 31.56
CA LYS A 395 -11.50 10.94 31.91
C LYS A 395 -12.22 12.22 32.34
N LYS A 396 -11.47 13.25 32.73
CA LYS A 396 -11.98 14.56 33.17
C LYS A 396 -11.87 15.64 32.07
N SER A 397 -11.52 15.28 30.84
CA SER A 397 -11.48 16.17 29.69
C SER A 397 -12.84 16.08 28.96
N PHE A 398 -13.64 17.16 28.88
CA PHE A 398 -15.02 17.11 28.39
C PHE A 398 -15.24 17.89 27.10
N ALA A 399 -14.47 18.96 26.83
CA ALA A 399 -14.75 19.87 25.75
C ALA A 399 -14.45 19.27 24.37
N PHE A 400 -15.33 19.51 23.39
CA PHE A 400 -15.19 19.09 21.98
C PHE A 400 -15.01 17.58 21.78
N ARG A 401 -15.58 16.75 22.67
CA ARG A 401 -15.52 15.29 22.59
C ARG A 401 -16.90 14.70 22.33
N LYS A 402 -16.96 13.72 21.44
CA LYS A 402 -18.19 12.98 21.16
C LYS A 402 -18.61 12.18 22.39
N GLY A 403 -19.92 12.25 22.71
CA GLY A 403 -20.49 11.54 23.85
C GLY A 403 -20.19 12.16 25.22
N ARG A 404 -19.50 13.30 25.26
CA ARG A 404 -19.30 14.09 26.49
C ARG A 404 -19.97 15.46 26.36
N SER A 405 -20.52 15.94 27.48
CA SER A 405 -21.31 17.18 27.51
C SER A 405 -20.89 18.10 28.68
N ILE A 406 -21.37 19.30 28.63
CA ILE A 406 -21.22 20.25 29.77
C ILE A 406 -21.89 19.70 31.05
N TYR A 407 -22.93 18.89 30.91
CA TYR A 407 -23.61 18.25 32.05
C TYR A 407 -22.71 17.21 32.72
N ASP A 408 -21.90 16.47 31.95
CA ASP A 408 -20.94 15.52 32.49
C ASP A 408 -19.82 16.23 33.24
N ALA A 409 -19.34 17.36 32.70
CA ALA A 409 -18.36 18.22 33.36
C ALA A 409 -18.94 18.79 34.69
N HIS A 410 -20.18 19.29 34.67
CA HIS A 410 -20.87 19.78 35.84
C HIS A 410 -21.05 18.70 36.90
N ALA A 411 -21.54 17.53 36.52
CA ALA A 411 -21.70 16.39 37.42
C ALA A 411 -20.36 15.92 38.03
N CYS A 412 -19.27 15.98 37.24
CA CYS A 412 -17.94 15.69 37.75
C CYS A 412 -17.46 16.71 38.78
N LEU A 413 -17.73 18.00 38.52
CA LEU A 413 -17.38 19.09 39.43
C LEU A 413 -18.18 19.01 40.74
N CYS A 414 -19.51 18.82 40.67
CA CYS A 414 -20.35 18.64 41.84
C CYS A 414 -19.83 17.50 42.72
N ARG A 415 -19.58 16.34 42.15
CA ARG A 415 -19.03 15.21 42.92
C ARG A 415 -17.65 15.47 43.55
N ALA A 416 -16.82 16.31 42.92
CA ALA A 416 -15.53 16.68 43.48
C ALA A 416 -15.63 17.70 44.61
N LEU A 417 -16.74 18.47 44.69
CA LEU A 417 -16.96 19.51 45.70
C LEU A 417 -17.91 19.06 46.83
N GLU A 418 -18.51 17.89 46.72
CA GLU A 418 -19.40 17.30 47.72
C GLU A 418 -18.62 16.41 48.70
N GLY A 419 -18.99 16.47 50.00
CA GLY A 419 -18.54 15.54 51.04
C GLY A 419 -17.45 16.06 51.95
N THR A 420 -17.15 15.23 52.97
CA THR A 420 -16.08 15.48 53.94
C THR A 420 -14.71 15.30 53.27
N GLY A 421 -13.97 16.38 53.08
CA GLY A 421 -12.70 16.39 52.37
C GLY A 421 -12.76 17.09 50.99
N ALA A 422 -13.87 17.77 50.70
CA ALA A 422 -13.95 18.62 49.52
C ALA A 422 -12.87 19.74 49.56
N PRO A 423 -12.31 20.11 48.38
CA PRO A 423 -11.28 21.12 48.31
C PRO A 423 -11.82 22.48 48.77
N GLU A 424 -11.07 23.20 49.59
CA GLU A 424 -11.41 24.54 50.06
C GLU A 424 -11.16 25.62 49.01
N TRP A 425 -10.34 25.31 48.00
CA TRP A 425 -9.91 26.26 46.98
C TRP A 425 -10.21 25.72 45.58
N ILE A 426 -10.69 26.60 44.70
CA ILE A 426 -10.88 26.33 43.27
C ILE A 426 -9.96 27.29 42.50
N VAL A 427 -9.11 26.72 41.67
CA VAL A 427 -8.27 27.50 40.76
C VAL A 427 -8.89 27.43 39.37
N ARG A 428 -9.21 28.59 38.80
CA ARG A 428 -9.61 28.72 37.39
C ARG A 428 -8.40 29.13 36.58
N ALA A 429 -8.01 28.30 35.60
CA ALA A 429 -6.96 28.59 34.65
C ALA A 429 -7.53 28.63 33.24
N ASP A 430 -6.96 29.47 32.39
CA ASP A 430 -7.28 29.56 30.95
C ASP A 430 -6.01 29.61 30.12
N VAL A 431 -5.98 28.89 29.03
CA VAL A 431 -4.78 28.84 28.14
C VAL A 431 -4.91 29.96 27.11
N ARG A 432 -4.03 30.96 27.22
CA ARG A 432 -4.02 32.10 26.29
C ARG A 432 -3.65 31.63 24.88
N ALA A 433 -4.49 31.97 23.88
CA ALA A 433 -4.28 31.68 22.48
C ALA A 433 -3.94 30.18 22.22
N CYS A 434 -4.67 29.27 22.87
CA CYS A 434 -4.39 27.83 22.90
C CYS A 434 -4.06 27.26 21.50
N TYR A 435 -4.96 27.44 20.54
CA TYR A 435 -4.77 26.90 19.18
C TYR A 435 -3.64 27.59 18.40
N ASP A 436 -3.42 28.87 18.63
CA ASP A 436 -2.39 29.66 17.93
C ASP A 436 -0.98 29.36 18.46
N SER A 437 -0.86 28.76 19.67
CA SER A 437 0.43 28.53 20.35
C SER A 437 0.89 27.05 20.34
N LEU A 438 0.07 26.11 19.83
CA LEU A 438 0.45 24.70 19.76
C LEU A 438 1.68 24.47 18.88
N SER A 439 2.64 23.70 19.39
CA SER A 439 3.83 23.33 18.62
C SER A 439 3.49 22.33 17.50
N GLN A 440 3.68 22.76 16.26
CA GLN A 440 3.49 21.88 15.09
C GLN A 440 4.49 20.72 15.06
N GLU A 441 5.70 20.93 15.55
CA GLU A 441 6.71 19.89 15.66
C GLU A 441 6.27 18.79 16.64
N TRP A 442 5.74 19.23 17.79
CA TRP A 442 5.19 18.30 18.78
C TRP A 442 4.03 17.49 18.19
N LEU A 443 3.08 18.13 17.50
CA LEU A 443 1.95 17.46 16.85
C LEU A 443 2.43 16.44 15.82
N LEU A 444 3.40 16.81 14.97
CA LEU A 444 3.97 15.89 13.98
C LEU A 444 4.73 14.70 14.59
N ALA A 445 5.23 14.83 15.82
CA ALA A 445 5.93 13.77 16.51
C ALA A 445 5.00 12.81 17.27
N HIS A 446 3.88 13.33 17.84
CA HIS A 446 3.08 12.59 18.81
C HIS A 446 1.68 12.18 18.31
N ILE A 447 1.11 12.89 17.31
CA ILE A 447 -0.21 12.52 16.80
C ILE A 447 -0.13 11.27 15.93
N PRO A 448 -0.86 10.18 16.27
CA PRO A 448 -0.81 8.91 15.56
C PRO A 448 -1.69 8.93 14.30
N MET A 449 -1.25 9.64 13.26
CA MET A 449 -1.88 9.68 11.94
C MET A 449 -0.83 9.81 10.83
N ASP A 450 -1.25 9.76 9.57
CA ASP A 450 -0.35 9.98 8.43
C ASP A 450 0.37 11.33 8.56
N ARG A 451 1.68 11.25 8.83
CA ARG A 451 2.54 12.41 9.12
C ARG A 451 2.66 13.38 7.93
N LYS A 452 2.56 12.87 6.69
CA LYS A 452 2.60 13.72 5.49
C LYS A 452 1.32 14.54 5.40
N VAL A 453 0.17 13.91 5.57
CA VAL A 453 -1.14 14.56 5.53
C VAL A 453 -1.30 15.56 6.69
N LEU A 454 -0.86 15.19 7.89
CA LEU A 454 -0.87 16.13 9.03
C LEU A 454 -0.02 17.38 8.74
N ARG A 455 1.17 17.19 8.15
CA ARG A 455 2.03 18.32 7.76
C ARG A 455 1.35 19.24 6.75
N GLU A 456 0.66 18.69 5.76
CA GLU A 456 -0.09 19.48 4.78
C GLU A 456 -1.18 20.33 5.47
N PHE A 457 -1.94 19.76 6.39
CA PHE A 457 -2.95 20.52 7.15
C PHE A 457 -2.35 21.63 8.01
N LEU A 458 -1.20 21.36 8.65
CA LEU A 458 -0.54 22.34 9.52
C LEU A 458 0.16 23.47 8.73
N LYS A 459 0.69 23.16 7.55
CA LYS A 459 1.50 24.08 6.71
C LYS A 459 0.73 24.69 5.54
N ALA A 460 -0.57 24.51 5.45
CA ALA A 460 -1.39 24.99 4.33
C ALA A 460 -1.32 26.51 4.08
N GLY A 461 -1.01 27.28 5.11
CA GLY A 461 -1.00 28.75 5.02
C GLY A 461 -2.40 29.35 5.04
N VAL A 462 -2.47 30.68 5.05
CA VAL A 462 -3.71 31.46 5.11
C VAL A 462 -3.68 32.57 4.06
N ALA A 463 -4.70 32.62 3.21
CA ALA A 463 -4.90 33.70 2.25
C ALA A 463 -5.86 34.77 2.83
N PHE A 464 -5.42 36.01 2.82
CA PHE A 464 -6.20 37.17 3.30
C PHE A 464 -5.76 38.44 2.57
N GLY A 465 -6.72 39.23 2.10
CA GLY A 465 -6.43 40.51 1.42
C GLY A 465 -5.64 40.39 0.11
N GLY A 466 -5.63 39.20 -0.52
CA GLY A 466 -4.84 38.92 -1.73
C GLY A 466 -3.41 38.43 -1.44
N GLU A 467 -3.02 38.35 -0.18
CA GLU A 467 -1.70 37.90 0.25
C GLU A 467 -1.77 36.50 0.89
N LEU A 468 -0.65 35.76 0.83
CA LEU A 468 -0.50 34.43 1.43
C LEU A 468 0.42 34.50 2.66
N PHE A 469 -0.10 34.10 3.80
CA PHE A 469 0.64 34.06 5.05
C PHE A 469 0.97 32.59 5.42
N PRO A 470 2.23 32.25 5.63
CA PRO A 470 2.60 30.90 6.08
C PRO A 470 2.11 30.64 7.50
N THR A 471 1.80 29.38 7.82
CA THR A 471 1.45 28.92 9.17
C THR A 471 2.63 28.14 9.75
N GLU A 472 3.40 28.75 10.64
CA GLU A 472 4.59 28.13 11.24
C GLU A 472 4.31 27.53 12.63
N VAL A 473 3.35 28.08 13.33
CA VAL A 473 2.96 27.69 14.69
C VAL A 473 1.44 27.58 14.76
N GLY A 474 0.94 26.79 15.69
CA GLY A 474 -0.48 26.63 15.94
C GLY A 474 -1.23 25.75 14.95
N ILE A 475 -2.53 25.64 15.18
CA ILE A 475 -3.51 24.95 14.33
C ILE A 475 -4.64 25.88 13.91
N SER A 476 -5.20 25.66 12.74
CA SER A 476 -6.23 26.56 12.20
C SER A 476 -7.55 26.40 12.95
N GLN A 477 -8.15 27.52 13.42
CA GLN A 477 -9.49 27.54 14.01
C GLN A 477 -10.55 27.34 12.90
N GLY A 478 -11.56 26.48 13.19
CA GLY A 478 -12.66 26.20 12.26
C GLY A 478 -12.47 24.96 11.38
N ALA A 479 -11.35 24.28 11.47
CA ALA A 479 -11.12 23.01 10.77
C ALA A 479 -11.64 21.80 11.59
N SER A 480 -12.23 20.81 10.92
CA SER A 480 -12.85 19.63 11.57
C SER A 480 -11.87 18.82 12.44
N LEU A 481 -10.60 18.81 12.09
CA LEU A 481 -9.56 18.07 12.80
C LEU A 481 -9.00 18.82 14.01
N SER A 482 -9.08 20.16 14.02
CA SER A 482 -8.43 21.00 15.04
C SER A 482 -8.87 20.72 16.48
N PRO A 483 -10.15 20.48 16.80
CA PRO A 483 -10.54 20.14 18.15
C PRO A 483 -9.91 18.84 18.65
N ILE A 484 -9.76 17.84 17.79
CA ILE A 484 -9.15 16.55 18.14
C ILE A 484 -7.66 16.75 18.43
N LEU A 485 -6.95 17.48 17.54
CA LEU A 485 -5.52 17.79 17.73
C LEU A 485 -5.27 18.60 19.00
N GLY A 486 -6.14 19.60 19.27
CA GLY A 486 -6.07 20.41 20.48
C GLY A 486 -6.25 19.58 21.74
N ASN A 487 -7.26 18.71 21.76
CA ASN A 487 -7.50 17.81 22.88
C ASN A 487 -6.33 16.84 23.11
N MET A 488 -5.79 16.22 22.07
CA MET A 488 -4.65 15.31 22.19
C MET A 488 -3.36 16.02 22.64
N ALA A 489 -3.25 17.31 22.40
CA ALA A 489 -2.09 18.09 22.86
C ALA A 489 -2.22 18.55 24.32
N LEU A 490 -3.45 18.59 24.86
CA LEU A 490 -3.74 19.03 26.23
C LEU A 490 -3.90 17.86 27.22
N ASP A 491 -4.23 16.67 26.74
CA ASP A 491 -4.29 15.42 27.53
C ASP A 491 -2.89 14.89 27.85
#